data_f6ceb184a37dd0ee3a55696cbef007da
#
_entry.id   f6ceb184a37dd0ee3a55696cbef007da
#
_cell.length_a   1.000
_cell.length_b   1.000
_cell.length_c   1.000
_cell.angle_alpha   90.00
_cell.angle_beta   90.00
_cell.angle_gamma   90.00
#
_symmetry.space_group_name_H-M   'P 1'
#
loop_
_entity.id
_entity.type
_entity.pdbx_description
1 polymer ?
#
loop_
_entity_poly.entity_id
_entity_poly.type
_entity_poly.pdbx_seq_one_letter_code
_entity_poly.pdbx_strand_id
1 'polypeptide(L)'
;MIDTPQSPTSFAHAQTAAPEIPLNLQKTLVKKKQTILSVSLSNGRLKALSIVKNTIGRSWERPGRYVSLDTLHEALEEAIDRTQFPGTHLAMLVDHPRLASRTIQIPPMLLTDLLPFLERKVQQEKPWEGPAAWRYQIGLEARGKLHIHLHIWPQDYIDKIVHICHELGLSLRQLAPLSTLAESQLSTLPVEPGKGSILLTMLEGKIMIVAGNDDGTPIWTRHLFPAQDWVPLGERVGTEANRTIMFLTQQTNFKFPCIWLWDDEERLTASEIQPHVNTPLVPYPIKPDWNYWLWVGAMLPVNLHSNFTPTQVLQAPLRNTLTKAFVAMLAIFIIFGVATTSVIEGYLARHRTAMQTMTEQVTALQQDHAQWESRLMSLDTKRQWTQSVSETTTPELEGPFLSYMGSIIPTQVILLKAFVERTHDGWNVELEGSTSTNLAATLLVLDQFVQQLADGPYHVSLHEDWRDQLLTQTVTPINERPLYRFTLKGTMS
;
A
#
# COMPACT_ATOMS: atom_id res chain seq x y z
N MET A 1 69.40 -3.06 23.10
CA MET A 1 68.09 -2.93 23.78
C MET A 1 67.05 -2.91 22.70
N ILE A 2 66.34 -4.01 22.56
CA ILE A 2 65.35 -4.22 21.50
C ILE A 2 64.03 -4.09 22.21
N ASP A 3 63.25 -3.04 21.82
CA ASP A 3 61.89 -2.82 22.33
C ASP A 3 60.93 -3.86 21.75
N THR A 4 60.29 -4.58 22.64
CA THR A 4 59.24 -5.56 22.34
C THR A 4 57.91 -4.82 22.10
N PRO A 5 57.14 -5.12 21.03
CA PRO A 5 55.87 -4.50 20.81
C PRO A 5 54.82 -5.03 21.81
N GLN A 6 54.16 -4.10 22.48
CA GLN A 6 53.03 -4.38 23.36
C GLN A 6 51.84 -4.93 22.58
N SER A 7 51.32 -6.05 23.07
CA SER A 7 50.10 -6.70 22.58
C SER A 7 48.88 -5.77 22.71
N PRO A 8 47.95 -5.79 21.75
CA PRO A 8 46.75 -4.99 21.85
C PRO A 8 45.82 -5.55 22.95
N THR A 9 45.56 -4.69 23.93
CA THR A 9 44.61 -4.93 25.01
C THR A 9 43.22 -5.26 24.42
N SER A 10 42.76 -6.45 24.72
CA SER A 10 41.41 -6.94 24.52
C SER A 10 40.40 -6.00 25.22
N PHE A 11 39.65 -5.22 24.45
CA PHE A 11 38.50 -4.51 24.98
C PHE A 11 37.40 -5.53 25.29
N ALA A 12 37.30 -5.89 26.57
CA ALA A 12 36.17 -6.62 27.11
C ALA A 12 34.90 -5.78 26.89
N HIS A 13 33.99 -6.29 26.10
CA HIS A 13 32.67 -5.70 25.91
C HIS A 13 31.92 -5.72 27.25
N ALA A 14 31.87 -4.57 27.93
CA ALA A 14 30.92 -4.36 29.00
C ALA A 14 29.51 -4.48 28.36
N GLN A 15 28.76 -5.49 28.77
CA GLN A 15 27.32 -5.55 28.52
C GLN A 15 26.68 -4.39 29.28
N THR A 16 26.57 -3.25 28.65
CA THR A 16 25.82 -2.11 29.17
C THR A 16 24.36 -2.53 29.23
N ALA A 17 23.77 -2.46 30.41
CA ALA A 17 22.34 -2.70 30.61
C ALA A 17 21.55 -1.84 29.59
N ALA A 18 20.58 -2.45 28.91
CA ALA A 18 19.77 -1.76 27.93
C ALA A 18 19.13 -0.53 28.58
N PRO A 19 19.19 0.66 27.95
CA PRO A 19 18.58 1.87 28.49
C PRO A 19 17.09 1.63 28.72
N GLU A 20 16.58 2.01 29.90
CA GLU A 20 15.15 1.92 30.18
C GLU A 20 14.38 2.87 29.24
N ILE A 21 13.64 2.29 28.33
CA ILE A 21 12.86 3.01 27.32
C ILE A 21 11.62 3.62 28.01
N PRO A 22 11.33 4.91 27.80
CA PRO A 22 10.14 5.53 28.35
C PRO A 22 8.87 4.76 27.98
N LEU A 23 8.04 4.48 28.98
CA LEU A 23 6.79 3.70 28.85
C LEU A 23 5.85 4.20 27.75
N ASN A 24 5.85 5.50 27.45
CA ASN A 24 5.03 6.11 26.41
C ASN A 24 5.50 5.75 24.99
N LEU A 25 6.81 5.69 24.74
CA LEU A 25 7.38 5.24 23.48
C LEU A 25 7.13 3.75 23.25
N GLN A 26 7.21 2.94 24.30
CA GLN A 26 6.91 1.51 24.21
C GLN A 26 5.48 1.21 23.76
N LYS A 27 4.49 1.96 24.25
CA LYS A 27 3.07 1.73 23.92
C LYS A 27 2.70 2.06 22.49
N THR A 28 3.35 3.06 21.88
CA THR A 28 3.03 3.54 20.52
C THR A 28 3.78 2.75 19.43
N LEU A 29 4.99 2.28 19.72
CA LEU A 29 5.91 1.70 18.73
C LEU A 29 5.85 0.17 18.62
N VAL A 30 5.31 -0.56 19.60
CA VAL A 30 5.46 -2.02 19.71
C VAL A 30 4.20 -2.78 19.32
N LYS A 31 3.61 -2.52 18.16
CA LYS A 31 2.49 -3.36 17.65
C LYS A 31 2.93 -4.64 16.92
N LYS A 32 4.15 -4.74 16.46
CA LYS A 32 4.64 -5.91 15.70
C LYS A 32 6.11 -6.18 16.03
N LYS A 33 6.46 -7.42 16.38
CA LYS A 33 7.85 -7.83 16.56
C LYS A 33 8.59 -7.70 15.22
N GLN A 34 9.56 -6.81 15.15
CA GLN A 34 10.29 -6.50 13.93
C GLN A 34 11.76 -6.89 14.08
N THR A 35 12.35 -7.32 12.95
CA THR A 35 13.78 -7.59 12.83
C THR A 35 14.30 -6.63 11.77
N ILE A 36 15.12 -5.66 12.19
CA ILE A 36 15.56 -4.53 11.36
C ILE A 36 17.04 -4.29 11.61
N LEU A 37 17.80 -4.06 10.54
CA LEU A 37 19.12 -3.45 10.62
C LEU A 37 18.94 -1.94 10.59
N SER A 38 19.30 -1.26 11.65
CA SER A 38 19.32 0.20 11.70
C SER A 38 20.72 0.71 11.41
N VAL A 39 20.83 1.63 10.47
CA VAL A 39 22.13 2.16 10.02
C VAL A 39 22.09 3.68 10.03
N SER A 40 23.12 4.31 10.58
CA SER A 40 23.39 5.74 10.43
C SER A 40 24.60 5.94 9.51
N LEU A 41 24.44 6.79 8.51
CA LEU A 41 25.53 7.28 7.67
C LEU A 41 25.65 8.79 7.85
N SER A 42 26.64 9.22 8.61
CA SER A 42 26.88 10.62 8.91
C SER A 42 28.37 10.95 8.88
N ASN A 43 28.73 12.07 8.28
CA ASN A 43 30.12 12.52 8.14
C ASN A 43 31.07 11.45 7.55
N GLY A 44 30.53 10.56 6.69
CA GLY A 44 31.29 9.44 6.13
C GLY A 44 31.56 8.31 7.12
N ARG A 45 30.95 8.32 8.31
CA ARG A 45 30.97 7.20 9.26
C ARG A 45 29.70 6.38 9.11
N LEU A 46 29.83 5.08 9.19
CA LEU A 46 28.70 4.16 9.18
C LEU A 46 28.65 3.42 10.51
N LYS A 47 27.52 3.57 11.19
CA LYS A 47 27.17 2.83 12.40
C LYS A 47 25.98 1.95 12.12
N ALA A 48 25.97 0.75 12.65
CA ALA A 48 24.91 -0.22 12.44
C ALA A 48 24.50 -0.90 13.75
N LEU A 49 23.22 -1.16 13.88
CA LEU A 49 22.60 -1.84 15.01
C LEU A 49 21.63 -2.91 14.50
N SER A 50 21.87 -4.15 14.88
CA SER A 50 20.93 -5.23 14.67
C SER A 50 19.83 -5.18 15.71
N ILE A 51 18.58 -5.17 15.29
CA ILE A 51 17.40 -5.22 16.17
C ILE A 51 16.63 -6.48 15.82
N VAL A 52 16.50 -7.39 16.77
CA VAL A 52 15.81 -8.66 16.57
C VAL A 52 14.58 -8.72 17.46
N LYS A 53 13.42 -8.81 16.85
CA LYS A 53 12.11 -8.83 17.56
C LYS A 53 11.95 -7.64 18.53
N ASN A 54 12.37 -6.46 18.11
CA ASN A 54 12.40 -5.20 18.87
C ASN A 54 13.42 -5.15 20.01
N THR A 55 14.27 -6.13 20.14
CA THR A 55 15.34 -6.13 21.14
C THR A 55 16.65 -5.67 20.48
N ILE A 56 17.39 -4.81 21.17
CA ILE A 56 18.70 -4.36 20.76
C ILE A 56 19.65 -5.57 20.74
N GLY A 57 20.24 -5.82 19.58
CA GLY A 57 21.22 -6.87 19.35
C GLY A 57 22.64 -6.32 19.31
N ARG A 58 23.42 -6.80 18.35
CA ARG A 58 24.82 -6.35 18.19
C ARG A 58 24.87 -5.02 17.46
N SER A 59 25.78 -4.20 17.90
CA SER A 59 26.12 -2.94 17.27
C SER A 59 27.54 -2.97 16.69
N TRP A 60 27.76 -2.19 15.66
CA TRP A 60 29.04 -2.08 15.00
C TRP A 60 29.21 -0.69 14.37
N GLU A 61 30.43 -0.18 14.44
CA GLU A 61 30.84 1.05 13.77
C GLU A 61 32.02 0.73 12.85
N ARG A 62 32.00 1.21 11.62
CA ARG A 62 33.10 1.00 10.67
C ARG A 62 34.32 1.84 11.10
N PRO A 63 35.43 1.23 11.47
CA PRO A 63 36.59 1.97 11.97
C PRO A 63 37.32 2.70 10.85
N GLY A 64 37.58 4.00 11.04
CA GLY A 64 38.61 4.78 10.34
C GLY A 64 38.46 4.99 8.82
N ARG A 65 37.43 4.46 8.16
CA ARG A 65 37.22 4.59 6.72
C ARG A 65 36.05 5.52 6.39
N TYR A 66 36.30 6.45 5.50
CA TYR A 66 35.21 7.27 4.95
C TYR A 66 34.31 6.43 4.06
N VAL A 67 33.02 6.41 4.35
CA VAL A 67 31.99 5.72 3.56
C VAL A 67 31.34 6.72 2.61
N SER A 68 31.59 6.54 1.33
CA SER A 68 30.89 7.21 0.24
C SER A 68 29.79 6.30 -0.33
N LEU A 69 28.98 6.80 -1.27
CA LEU A 69 28.01 5.95 -1.99
C LEU A 69 28.69 4.77 -2.72
N ASP A 70 29.89 4.98 -3.24
CA ASP A 70 30.59 3.95 -4.02
C ASP A 70 31.14 2.83 -3.11
N THR A 71 31.41 3.13 -1.83
CA THR A 71 31.84 2.17 -0.83
C THR A 71 30.71 1.70 0.10
N LEU A 72 29.49 2.19 -0.11
CA LEU A 72 28.35 1.88 0.75
C LEU A 72 27.95 0.41 0.68
N HIS A 73 28.04 -0.21 -0.51
CA HIS A 73 27.74 -1.64 -0.67
C HIS A 73 28.62 -2.49 0.25
N GLU A 74 29.95 -2.33 0.15
CA GLU A 74 30.92 -3.03 0.98
C GLU A 74 30.70 -2.75 2.48
N ALA A 75 30.39 -1.49 2.82
CA ALA A 75 30.18 -1.10 4.21
C ALA A 75 28.89 -1.71 4.81
N LEU A 76 27.83 -1.84 4.02
CA LEU A 76 26.60 -2.50 4.47
C LEU A 76 26.76 -4.01 4.57
N GLU A 77 27.47 -4.64 3.65
CA GLU A 77 27.80 -6.07 3.71
C GLU A 77 28.60 -6.37 4.99
N GLU A 78 29.65 -5.58 5.27
CA GLU A 78 30.42 -5.69 6.51
C GLU A 78 29.54 -5.46 7.75
N ALA A 79 28.61 -4.50 7.71
CA ALA A 79 27.69 -4.24 8.81
C ALA A 79 26.76 -5.44 9.09
N ILE A 80 26.25 -6.09 8.05
CA ILE A 80 25.40 -7.29 8.17
C ILE A 80 26.20 -8.41 8.87
N ASP A 81 27.41 -8.67 8.39
CA ASP A 81 28.25 -9.73 8.93
C ASP A 81 28.67 -9.46 10.38
N ARG A 82 29.14 -8.25 10.68
CA ARG A 82 29.61 -7.87 12.02
C ARG A 82 28.49 -7.83 13.05
N THR A 83 27.29 -7.36 12.65
CA THR A 83 26.14 -7.35 13.54
C THR A 83 25.42 -8.71 13.59
N GLN A 84 25.81 -9.66 12.73
CA GLN A 84 25.13 -10.95 12.54
C GLN A 84 23.62 -10.78 12.35
N PHE A 85 23.25 -9.85 11.47
CA PHE A 85 21.85 -9.52 11.25
C PHE A 85 21.11 -10.65 10.52
N PRO A 86 20.06 -11.24 11.13
CA PRO A 86 19.37 -12.39 10.55
C PRO A 86 18.19 -12.03 9.63
N GLY A 87 17.95 -10.73 9.43
CA GLY A 87 16.76 -10.22 8.72
C GLY A 87 17.07 -9.66 7.35
N THR A 88 16.03 -9.06 6.73
CA THR A 88 16.15 -8.40 5.43
C THR A 88 15.74 -6.93 5.46
N HIS A 89 15.17 -6.43 6.55
CA HIS A 89 14.70 -5.05 6.60
C HIS A 89 15.80 -4.09 7.05
N LEU A 90 15.96 -2.99 6.31
CA LEU A 90 16.90 -1.92 6.59
C LEU A 90 16.16 -0.62 6.90
N ALA A 91 16.55 0.06 7.98
CA ALA A 91 16.25 1.45 8.25
C ALA A 91 17.55 2.26 8.18
N MET A 92 17.61 3.27 7.34
CA MET A 92 18.81 4.06 7.12
C MET A 92 18.56 5.52 7.45
N LEU A 93 19.38 6.07 8.33
CA LEU A 93 19.40 7.46 8.70
C LEU A 93 20.62 8.11 8.07
N VAL A 94 20.41 9.17 7.34
CA VAL A 94 21.49 9.76 6.56
C VAL A 94 21.63 11.25 6.86
N ASP A 95 22.86 11.65 7.02
CA ASP A 95 23.25 13.04 6.96
C ASP A 95 24.20 13.23 5.77
N HIS A 96 23.73 14.03 4.82
CA HIS A 96 24.46 14.25 3.57
C HIS A 96 24.51 15.74 3.26
N PRO A 97 25.64 16.28 2.77
CA PRO A 97 25.77 17.71 2.48
C PRO A 97 24.77 18.26 1.47
N ARG A 98 24.25 17.40 0.58
CA ARG A 98 23.22 17.78 -0.41
C ARG A 98 21.79 17.58 0.10
N LEU A 99 21.60 17.08 1.32
CA LEU A 99 20.28 17.04 1.94
C LEU A 99 19.97 18.44 2.46
N ALA A 100 19.02 19.11 1.86
CA ALA A 100 18.53 20.41 2.31
C ALA A 100 17.24 20.23 3.13
N SER A 101 17.26 20.66 4.38
CA SER A 101 16.08 20.78 5.23
C SER A 101 15.78 22.26 5.46
N ARG A 102 14.58 22.70 5.11
CA ARG A 102 14.19 24.12 5.22
C ARG A 102 12.75 24.26 5.67
N THR A 103 12.50 25.25 6.49
CA THR A 103 11.14 25.67 6.80
C THR A 103 10.78 26.87 5.94
N ILE A 104 9.73 26.74 5.15
CA ILE A 104 9.20 27.80 4.30
C ILE A 104 7.87 28.30 4.85
N GLN A 105 7.61 29.60 4.68
CA GLN A 105 6.35 30.23 5.06
C GLN A 105 5.59 30.60 3.79
N ILE A 106 4.37 30.13 3.68
CA ILE A 106 3.51 30.39 2.54
C ILE A 106 2.13 30.91 3.01
N PRO A 107 1.40 31.65 2.20
CA PRO A 107 0.00 31.92 2.47
C PRO A 107 -0.80 30.62 2.58
N PRO A 108 -1.84 30.54 3.40
CA PRO A 108 -2.77 29.41 3.39
C PRO A 108 -3.37 29.23 2.00
N MET A 109 -3.32 28.01 1.49
CA MET A 109 -3.83 27.66 0.17
C MET A 109 -4.46 26.28 0.19
N LEU A 110 -5.24 25.94 -0.84
CA LEU A 110 -5.81 24.61 -0.98
C LEU A 110 -4.72 23.56 -1.20
N LEU A 111 -4.94 22.35 -0.71
CA LEU A 111 -3.98 21.24 -0.91
C LEU A 111 -3.72 20.94 -2.40
N THR A 112 -4.70 21.19 -3.27
CA THR A 112 -4.56 21.08 -4.73
C THR A 112 -3.52 22.02 -5.30
N ASP A 113 -3.35 23.21 -4.72
CA ASP A 113 -2.42 24.22 -5.19
C ASP A 113 -1.07 24.13 -4.48
N LEU A 114 -1.07 23.53 -3.29
CA LEU A 114 0.12 23.38 -2.47
C LEU A 114 1.19 22.52 -3.15
N LEU A 115 0.81 21.35 -3.68
CA LEU A 115 1.77 20.43 -4.29
C LEU A 115 2.48 21.05 -5.51
N PRO A 116 1.79 21.63 -6.50
CA PRO A 116 2.45 22.32 -7.62
C PRO A 116 3.30 23.52 -7.20
N PHE A 117 2.88 24.20 -6.12
CA PHE A 117 3.68 25.31 -5.56
C PHE A 117 4.99 24.79 -4.96
N LEU A 118 4.91 23.74 -4.11
CA LEU A 118 6.09 23.13 -3.49
C LEU A 118 7.04 22.55 -4.53
N GLU A 119 6.53 21.91 -5.56
CA GLU A 119 7.35 21.38 -6.64
C GLU A 119 8.19 22.47 -7.33
N ARG A 120 7.54 23.58 -7.68
CA ARG A 120 8.26 24.75 -8.23
C ARG A 120 9.28 25.31 -7.24
N LYS A 121 8.91 25.37 -5.95
CA LYS A 121 9.81 25.86 -4.91
C LYS A 121 11.03 24.96 -4.75
N VAL A 122 10.85 23.66 -4.77
CA VAL A 122 11.94 22.66 -4.74
C VAL A 122 12.90 22.87 -5.91
N GLN A 123 12.38 23.09 -7.12
CA GLN A 123 13.23 23.34 -8.29
C GLN A 123 14.05 24.62 -8.17
N GLN A 124 13.54 25.63 -7.48
CA GLN A 124 14.25 26.88 -7.22
C GLN A 124 15.31 26.77 -6.09
N GLU A 125 15.01 25.96 -5.08
CA GLU A 125 15.82 25.88 -3.85
C GLU A 125 16.93 24.82 -3.91
N LYS A 126 16.82 23.85 -4.81
CA LYS A 126 17.85 22.79 -4.94
C LYS A 126 19.17 23.39 -5.46
N PRO A 127 20.30 23.10 -4.77
CA PRO A 127 21.60 23.65 -5.16
C PRO A 127 22.35 22.78 -6.19
N TRP A 128 21.69 21.82 -6.82
CA TRP A 128 22.29 20.92 -7.83
C TRP A 128 21.42 20.86 -9.07
N GLU A 129 22.00 20.42 -10.16
CA GLU A 129 21.31 20.07 -11.40
C GLU A 129 20.68 18.66 -11.32
N GLY A 130 19.61 18.40 -12.08
CA GLY A 130 18.94 17.11 -12.13
C GLY A 130 17.70 16.99 -11.24
N PRO A 131 17.08 15.82 -11.19
CA PRO A 131 15.85 15.58 -10.44
C PRO A 131 16.09 15.61 -8.93
N ALA A 132 15.07 16.06 -8.20
CA ALA A 132 15.07 16.09 -6.75
C ALA A 132 13.90 15.28 -6.19
N ALA A 133 14.19 14.43 -5.25
CA ALA A 133 13.19 13.89 -4.35
C ALA A 133 12.92 14.90 -3.23
N TRP A 134 11.69 15.04 -2.84
CA TRP A 134 11.33 15.91 -1.75
C TRP A 134 10.21 15.34 -0.89
N ARG A 135 10.20 15.75 0.36
CA ARG A 135 9.19 15.40 1.35
C ARG A 135 8.85 16.66 2.13
N TYR A 136 7.61 16.77 2.56
CA TYR A 136 7.18 17.91 3.33
C TYR A 136 6.29 17.50 4.49
N GLN A 137 6.30 18.32 5.52
CA GLN A 137 5.39 18.24 6.64
C GLN A 137 4.74 19.61 6.84
N ILE A 138 3.44 19.62 6.93
CA ILE A 138 2.71 20.82 7.34
C ILE A 138 2.89 20.93 8.85
N GLY A 139 3.54 21.99 9.29
CA GLY A 139 3.78 22.27 10.69
C GLY A 139 2.60 23.06 11.29
N LEU A 140 2.70 24.36 11.32
CA LEU A 140 1.77 25.25 12.02
C LEU A 140 1.23 26.31 11.08
N GLU A 141 -0.04 26.65 11.20
CA GLU A 141 -0.58 27.89 10.67
C GLU A 141 -0.51 28.97 11.76
N ALA A 142 0.31 30.00 11.52
CA ALA A 142 0.47 31.11 12.44
C ALA A 142 0.51 32.44 11.67
N ARG A 143 -0.18 33.45 12.19
CA ARG A 143 -0.24 34.79 11.62
C ARG A 143 -0.64 34.82 10.14
N GLY A 144 -1.58 33.97 9.74
CA GLY A 144 -2.03 33.87 8.34
C GLY A 144 -0.97 33.33 7.41
N LYS A 145 0.00 32.57 7.91
CA LYS A 145 1.00 31.86 7.14
C LYS A 145 1.07 30.40 7.56
N LEU A 146 1.21 29.53 6.58
CA LEU A 146 1.44 28.10 6.77
C LEU A 146 2.95 27.86 6.79
N HIS A 147 3.44 27.26 7.86
CA HIS A 147 4.82 26.83 8.01
C HIS A 147 4.94 25.41 7.50
N ILE A 148 5.77 25.20 6.50
CA ILE A 148 6.02 23.88 5.90
C ILE A 148 7.47 23.54 6.06
N HIS A 149 7.71 22.39 6.69
CA HIS A 149 9.04 21.81 6.77
C HIS A 149 9.28 20.96 5.52
N LEU A 150 10.32 21.31 4.76
CA LEU A 150 10.64 20.73 3.46
C LEU A 150 12.02 20.08 3.51
N HIS A 151 12.09 18.81 3.16
CA HIS A 151 13.32 18.07 2.94
C HIS A 151 13.50 17.84 1.44
N ILE A 152 14.68 18.14 0.92
CA ILE A 152 15.02 17.99 -0.49
C ILE A 152 16.32 17.19 -0.63
N TRP A 153 16.32 16.20 -1.49
CA TRP A 153 17.47 15.33 -1.71
C TRP A 153 17.63 14.99 -3.20
N PRO A 154 18.86 14.79 -3.72
CA PRO A 154 19.07 14.35 -5.09
C PRO A 154 18.42 12.96 -5.32
N GLN A 155 17.63 12.83 -6.38
CA GLN A 155 16.94 11.57 -6.70
C GLN A 155 17.95 10.45 -7.02
N ASP A 156 19.00 10.75 -7.75
CA ASP A 156 20.06 9.80 -8.11
C ASP A 156 20.75 9.18 -6.88
N TYR A 157 20.86 9.94 -5.79
CA TYR A 157 21.42 9.43 -4.55
C TYR A 157 20.50 8.40 -3.90
N ILE A 158 19.20 8.66 -3.90
CA ILE A 158 18.19 7.73 -3.38
C ILE A 158 18.17 6.46 -4.22
N ASP A 159 18.17 6.60 -5.55
CA ASP A 159 18.14 5.49 -6.48
C ASP A 159 19.37 4.57 -6.32
N LYS A 160 20.55 5.14 -6.10
CA LYS A 160 21.76 4.38 -5.80
C LYS A 160 21.64 3.60 -4.49
N ILE A 161 21.13 4.21 -3.41
CA ILE A 161 20.92 3.52 -2.12
C ILE A 161 19.93 2.37 -2.32
N VAL A 162 18.83 2.60 -3.01
CA VAL A 162 17.82 1.56 -3.30
C VAL A 162 18.44 0.41 -4.08
N HIS A 163 19.27 0.72 -5.08
CA HIS A 163 19.96 -0.29 -5.89
C HIS A 163 20.91 -1.15 -5.03
N ILE A 164 21.73 -0.53 -4.21
CA ILE A 164 22.65 -1.22 -3.28
C ILE A 164 21.86 -2.13 -2.32
N CYS A 165 20.76 -1.63 -1.77
CA CYS A 165 19.92 -2.45 -0.90
C CYS A 165 19.36 -3.67 -1.64
N HIS A 166 18.95 -3.49 -2.89
CA HIS A 166 18.43 -4.57 -3.72
C HIS A 166 19.51 -5.64 -4.01
N GLU A 167 20.72 -5.23 -4.35
CA GLU A 167 21.86 -6.15 -4.58
C GLU A 167 22.20 -6.98 -3.35
N LEU A 168 22.11 -6.37 -2.16
CA LEU A 168 22.34 -7.05 -0.88
C LEU A 168 21.12 -7.85 -0.38
N GLY A 169 20.02 -7.91 -1.15
CA GLY A 169 18.80 -8.58 -0.74
C GLY A 169 18.09 -7.90 0.44
N LEU A 170 18.39 -6.62 0.71
CA LEU A 170 17.79 -5.84 1.77
C LEU A 170 16.53 -5.13 1.28
N SER A 171 15.50 -5.16 2.09
CA SER A 171 14.28 -4.37 1.90
C SER A 171 14.42 -3.05 2.64
N LEU A 172 14.67 -1.97 1.90
CA LEU A 172 14.75 -0.63 2.48
C LEU A 172 13.37 -0.20 2.97
N ARG A 173 13.20 -0.15 4.28
CA ARG A 173 11.96 0.24 4.93
C ARG A 173 11.88 1.73 5.18
N GLN A 174 13.01 2.31 5.50
CA GLN A 174 13.12 3.71 5.84
C GLN A 174 14.45 4.28 5.36
N LEU A 175 14.36 5.44 4.74
CA LEU A 175 15.47 6.29 4.36
C LEU A 175 15.12 7.71 4.78
N ALA A 176 15.71 8.20 5.85
CA ALA A 176 15.34 9.48 6.43
C ALA A 176 16.55 10.34 6.79
N PRO A 177 16.40 11.67 6.85
CA PRO A 177 17.41 12.55 7.41
C PRO A 177 17.70 12.21 8.87
N LEU A 178 18.94 12.40 9.28
CA LEU A 178 19.34 12.22 10.68
C LEU A 178 18.58 13.16 11.62
N SER A 179 18.22 14.37 11.17
CA SER A 179 17.41 15.33 11.93
C SER A 179 16.05 14.78 12.35
N THR A 180 15.50 13.85 11.59
CA THR A 180 14.21 13.19 11.90
C THR A 180 14.23 12.51 13.28
N LEU A 181 15.40 12.06 13.74
CA LEU A 181 15.54 11.52 15.09
C LEU A 181 15.21 12.58 16.14
N ALA A 182 15.85 13.74 16.04
CA ALA A 182 15.62 14.86 16.96
C ALA A 182 14.15 15.35 16.88
N GLU A 183 13.63 15.44 15.68
CA GLU A 183 12.22 15.83 15.44
C GLU A 183 11.24 14.84 16.08
N SER A 184 11.51 13.56 16.01
CA SER A 184 10.66 12.52 16.61
C SER A 184 10.63 12.54 18.13
N GLN A 185 11.66 13.10 18.76
CA GLN A 185 11.74 13.20 20.22
C GLN A 185 10.91 14.33 20.80
N LEU A 186 10.50 15.31 19.99
CA LEU A 186 9.66 16.41 20.48
C LEU A 186 8.37 15.91 21.10
N SER A 187 7.76 14.89 20.55
CA SER A 187 6.52 14.29 21.07
C SER A 187 6.69 13.54 22.40
N THR A 188 7.93 13.28 22.81
CA THR A 188 8.25 12.61 24.09
C THR A 188 8.54 13.61 25.22
N LEU A 189 8.76 14.87 24.85
CA LEU A 189 9.04 15.92 25.83
C LEU A 189 7.78 16.28 26.62
N PRO A 190 7.91 16.52 27.93
CA PRO A 190 6.80 17.00 28.72
C PRO A 190 6.56 18.49 28.38
N VAL A 191 5.47 18.75 27.67
CA VAL A 191 5.07 20.09 27.23
C VAL A 191 3.70 20.42 27.80
N GLU A 192 3.56 21.63 28.33
CA GLU A 192 2.28 22.14 28.79
C GLU A 192 1.41 22.59 27.60
N PRO A 193 0.10 22.38 27.64
CA PRO A 193 -0.78 22.82 26.57
C PRO A 193 -0.61 24.34 26.26
N GLY A 194 -0.52 24.67 24.98
CA GLY A 194 -0.30 26.01 24.48
C GLY A 194 1.13 26.55 24.62
N LYS A 195 2.07 25.70 25.05
CA LYS A 195 3.51 25.99 25.03
C LYS A 195 4.22 25.15 23.98
N GLY A 196 5.28 25.67 23.38
CA GLY A 196 6.12 24.92 22.46
C GLY A 196 7.29 24.22 23.19
N SER A 197 7.88 23.25 22.53
CA SER A 197 9.09 22.55 22.97
C SER A 197 10.29 22.93 22.12
N ILE A 198 11.48 23.00 22.73
CA ILE A 198 12.74 23.15 22.02
C ILE A 198 13.69 22.05 22.51
N LEU A 199 14.26 21.35 21.54
CA LEU A 199 15.33 20.39 21.73
C LEU A 199 16.61 20.91 21.08
N LEU A 200 17.63 21.13 21.88
CA LEU A 200 18.99 21.36 21.43
C LEU A 200 19.73 20.03 21.50
N THR A 201 20.24 19.56 20.39
CA THR A 201 20.90 18.27 20.35
C THR A 201 22.17 18.31 19.52
N MET A 202 23.14 17.49 19.90
CA MET A 202 24.29 17.16 19.11
C MET A 202 24.20 15.67 18.72
N LEU A 203 24.12 15.40 17.41
CA LEU A 203 24.04 14.07 16.84
C LEU A 203 25.16 13.90 15.82
N GLU A 204 26.00 12.90 16.01
CA GLU A 204 27.11 12.60 15.08
C GLU A 204 27.96 13.86 14.78
N GLY A 205 28.25 14.65 15.80
CA GLY A 205 29.02 15.89 15.67
C GLY A 205 28.27 17.08 15.06
N LYS A 206 26.96 16.96 14.78
CA LYS A 206 26.13 18.05 14.25
C LYS A 206 25.19 18.59 15.32
N ILE A 207 25.21 19.89 15.46
CA ILE A 207 24.35 20.57 16.41
C ILE A 207 23.07 20.98 15.70
N MET A 208 21.94 20.64 16.30
CA MET A 208 20.62 20.96 15.78
C MET A 208 19.75 21.59 16.86
N ILE A 209 18.97 22.57 16.47
CA ILE A 209 17.89 23.12 17.26
C ILE A 209 16.59 22.72 16.58
N VAL A 210 15.78 21.96 17.28
CA VAL A 210 14.47 21.51 16.78
C VAL A 210 13.41 22.06 17.70
N ALA A 211 12.39 22.68 17.13
CA ALA A 211 11.25 23.20 17.87
C ALA A 211 9.96 22.53 17.45
N GLY A 212 9.09 22.24 18.40
CA GLY A 212 7.76 21.68 18.22
C GLY A 212 6.67 22.53 18.86
N ASN A 213 5.44 22.31 18.41
CA ASN A 213 4.26 22.84 19.06
C ASN A 213 3.95 22.04 20.35
N ASP A 214 2.81 22.27 20.94
CA ASP A 214 2.37 21.65 22.19
C ASP A 214 2.01 20.15 22.06
N ASP A 215 1.78 19.64 20.87
CA ASP A 215 1.57 18.20 20.59
C ASP A 215 2.86 17.49 20.16
N GLY A 216 3.98 18.21 20.08
CA GLY A 216 5.28 17.68 19.64
C GLY A 216 5.45 17.60 18.13
N THR A 217 4.54 18.18 17.34
CA THR A 217 4.74 18.28 15.89
C THR A 217 5.90 19.25 15.58
N PRO A 218 6.90 18.85 14.79
CA PRO A 218 8.01 19.72 14.42
C PRO A 218 7.51 20.95 13.63
N ILE A 219 7.92 22.12 14.08
CA ILE A 219 7.61 23.39 13.40
C ILE A 219 8.85 24.06 12.82
N TRP A 220 10.02 23.72 13.34
CA TRP A 220 11.27 24.31 12.92
C TRP A 220 12.44 23.42 13.23
N THR A 221 13.35 23.25 12.24
CA THR A 221 14.63 22.57 12.42
C THR A 221 15.74 23.44 11.86
N ARG A 222 16.77 23.67 12.65
CA ARG A 222 17.94 24.45 12.29
C ARG A 222 19.21 23.67 12.59
N HIS A 223 20.06 23.54 11.58
CA HIS A 223 21.39 22.99 11.73
C HIS A 223 22.38 24.11 12.02
N LEU A 224 23.19 23.95 13.06
CA LEU A 224 24.29 24.82 13.37
C LEU A 224 25.58 24.18 12.85
N PHE A 225 26.18 24.82 11.89
CA PHE A 225 27.47 24.34 11.38
C PHE A 225 28.58 24.71 12.38
N PRO A 226 29.51 23.80 12.68
CA PRO A 226 30.73 24.17 13.39
C PRO A 226 31.46 25.18 12.52
N ALA A 227 31.48 26.43 12.94
CA ALA A 227 32.29 27.42 12.26
C ALA A 227 33.75 27.29 12.73
N GLN A 228 34.63 27.75 11.90
CA GLN A 228 36.05 27.86 12.19
C GLN A 228 36.37 29.07 13.11
N ASP A 229 35.35 29.61 13.77
CA ASP A 229 35.48 30.86 14.51
C ASP A 229 36.02 30.64 15.91
N TRP A 230 36.68 31.67 16.40
CA TRP A 230 37.35 31.76 17.71
C TRP A 230 36.37 31.79 18.90
N VAL A 231 35.08 31.76 18.65
CA VAL A 231 34.01 31.81 19.66
C VAL A 231 33.84 30.42 20.30
N PRO A 232 33.82 30.32 21.60
CA PRO A 232 33.55 29.06 22.30
C PRO A 232 32.23 28.44 21.83
N LEU A 233 32.20 27.11 21.70
CA LEU A 233 31.05 26.40 21.18
C LEU A 233 29.76 26.68 21.98
N GLY A 234 29.87 26.70 23.31
CA GLY A 234 28.76 26.98 24.22
C GLY A 234 28.16 28.38 24.02
N GLU A 235 28.98 29.41 23.89
CA GLU A 235 28.53 30.79 23.62
C GLU A 235 27.79 30.90 22.29
N ARG A 236 28.33 30.29 21.25
CA ARG A 236 27.75 30.31 19.93
C ARG A 236 26.40 29.59 19.91
N VAL A 237 26.34 28.39 20.48
CA VAL A 237 25.13 27.59 20.55
C VAL A 237 24.06 28.33 21.36
N GLY A 238 24.43 28.94 22.48
CA GLY A 238 23.53 29.73 23.30
C GLY A 238 22.98 30.95 22.57
N THR A 239 23.83 31.68 21.88
CA THR A 239 23.42 32.85 21.07
C THR A 239 22.44 32.44 19.96
N GLU A 240 22.73 31.37 19.25
CA GLU A 240 21.87 30.88 18.17
C GLU A 240 20.56 30.31 18.72
N ALA A 241 20.56 29.67 19.90
CA ALA A 241 19.37 29.21 20.57
C ALA A 241 18.46 30.40 20.94
N ASN A 242 19.01 31.48 21.54
CA ASN A 242 18.28 32.69 21.84
C ASN A 242 17.65 33.32 20.58
N ARG A 243 18.42 33.43 19.49
CA ARG A 243 17.91 33.97 18.21
C ARG A 243 16.77 33.14 17.69
N THR A 244 16.90 31.80 17.78
CA THR A 244 15.85 30.88 17.32
C THR A 244 14.59 31.01 18.17
N ILE A 245 14.71 31.09 19.50
CA ILE A 245 13.58 31.27 20.41
C ILE A 245 12.86 32.61 20.16
N MET A 246 13.62 33.70 20.05
CA MET A 246 13.04 35.01 19.73
C MET A 246 12.27 34.99 18.41
N PHE A 247 12.89 34.41 17.36
CA PHE A 247 12.25 34.26 16.05
C PHE A 247 10.95 33.46 16.16
N LEU A 248 11.01 32.27 16.78
CA LEU A 248 9.86 31.39 16.91
C LEU A 248 8.74 32.01 17.75
N THR A 249 9.07 32.61 18.86
CA THR A 249 8.09 33.31 19.71
C THR A 249 7.39 34.43 18.94
N GLN A 250 8.13 35.17 18.11
CA GLN A 250 7.56 36.19 17.24
C GLN A 250 6.68 35.63 16.13
N GLN A 251 7.02 34.46 15.58
CA GLN A 251 6.32 33.88 14.43
C GLN A 251 5.13 33.01 14.84
N THR A 252 5.19 32.30 15.97
CA THR A 252 4.24 31.23 16.29
C THR A 252 3.31 31.54 17.46
N ASN A 253 3.53 32.59 18.23
CA ASN A 253 2.87 32.90 19.50
C ASN A 253 3.08 31.85 20.61
N PHE A 254 3.88 30.82 20.40
CA PHE A 254 4.26 29.86 21.43
C PHE A 254 5.27 30.49 22.39
N LYS A 255 5.17 30.13 23.67
CA LYS A 255 6.20 30.35 24.65
C LYS A 255 6.98 29.08 24.85
N PHE A 256 8.29 29.20 24.90
CA PHE A 256 9.21 28.08 25.11
C PHE A 256 9.76 28.17 26.54
N PRO A 257 9.26 27.36 27.49
CA PRO A 257 9.59 27.53 28.93
C PRO A 257 11.01 27.06 29.24
N CYS A 258 11.53 26.11 28.49
CA CYS A 258 12.88 25.60 28.64
C CYS A 258 13.43 25.09 27.30
N ILE A 259 14.73 24.87 27.26
CA ILE A 259 15.43 24.17 26.19
C ILE A 259 15.86 22.82 26.74
N TRP A 260 15.38 21.75 26.11
CA TRP A 260 15.88 20.42 26.42
C TRP A 260 17.21 20.20 25.74
N LEU A 261 18.23 19.85 26.55
CA LEU A 261 19.58 19.57 26.03
C LEU A 261 19.83 18.09 25.93
N TRP A 262 20.20 17.64 24.75
CA TRP A 262 20.56 16.28 24.47
C TRP A 262 21.84 16.20 23.64
N ASP A 263 22.86 15.65 24.22
CA ASP A 263 24.15 15.45 23.59
C ASP A 263 24.60 14.01 23.81
N ASP A 264 24.78 13.25 22.73
CA ASP A 264 25.26 11.86 22.75
C ASP A 264 26.77 11.75 22.92
N GLU A 265 27.50 12.81 22.58
CA GLU A 265 28.97 12.86 22.63
C GLU A 265 29.49 13.60 23.89
N GLU A 266 28.61 14.09 24.76
CA GLU A 266 28.96 14.89 25.95
C GLU A 266 29.83 16.12 25.67
N ARG A 267 29.75 16.67 24.47
CA ARG A 267 30.56 17.83 24.04
C ARG A 267 29.85 19.17 24.35
N LEU A 268 28.55 19.13 24.57
CA LEU A 268 27.75 20.29 24.93
C LEU A 268 27.33 20.19 26.40
N THR A 269 27.89 20.98 27.23
CA THR A 269 27.51 21.00 28.64
C THR A 269 26.53 22.15 28.92
N ALA A 270 25.53 21.88 29.77
CA ALA A 270 24.56 22.89 30.15
C ALA A 270 25.26 24.09 30.83
N SER A 271 26.36 23.86 31.57
CA SER A 271 27.16 24.90 32.24
C SER A 271 27.84 25.85 31.27
N GLU A 272 28.25 25.37 30.08
CA GLU A 272 28.86 26.21 29.05
C GLU A 272 27.84 27.01 28.24
N ILE A 273 26.66 26.49 28.06
CA ILE A 273 25.62 27.12 27.22
C ILE A 273 24.74 28.06 28.04
N GLN A 274 24.38 27.69 29.28
CA GLN A 274 23.44 28.42 30.13
C GLN A 274 23.80 29.91 30.32
N PRO A 275 25.08 30.33 30.47
CA PRO A 275 25.41 31.75 30.57
C PRO A 275 25.06 32.59 29.35
N HIS A 276 24.89 31.93 28.19
CA HIS A 276 24.60 32.56 26.89
C HIS A 276 23.16 32.43 26.45
N VAL A 277 22.31 31.84 27.29
CA VAL A 277 20.87 31.59 26.98
C VAL A 277 19.99 32.14 28.05
N ASN A 278 18.94 32.89 27.65
CA ASN A 278 17.98 33.46 28.59
C ASN A 278 16.94 32.47 29.11
N THR A 279 16.73 31.39 28.35
CA THR A 279 15.76 30.32 28.66
C THR A 279 16.49 29.20 29.42
N PRO A 280 15.88 28.65 30.50
CA PRO A 280 16.50 27.57 31.26
C PRO A 280 16.85 26.32 30.37
N LEU A 281 18.04 25.82 30.55
CA LEU A 281 18.47 24.54 29.95
C LEU A 281 18.12 23.40 30.92
N VAL A 282 17.44 22.40 30.40
CA VAL A 282 17.04 21.21 31.14
C VAL A 282 17.67 19.99 30.46
N PRO A 283 18.40 19.17 31.19
CA PRO A 283 18.91 17.92 30.61
C PRO A 283 17.77 17.05 30.11
N TYR A 284 17.94 16.44 28.96
CA TYR A 284 16.99 15.46 28.46
C TYR A 284 16.89 14.29 29.46
N PRO A 285 15.68 13.78 29.77
CA PRO A 285 15.50 12.84 30.90
C PRO A 285 16.19 11.48 30.71
N ILE A 286 16.60 11.17 29.50
CA ILE A 286 17.32 9.94 29.19
C ILE A 286 18.72 10.32 28.73
N LYS A 287 19.74 9.59 29.17
CA LYS A 287 21.11 9.73 28.67
C LYS A 287 21.30 8.71 27.53
N PRO A 288 21.02 9.12 26.29
CA PRO A 288 21.00 8.18 25.19
C PRO A 288 22.42 7.97 24.67
N ASP A 289 22.71 6.71 24.39
CA ASP A 289 23.85 6.34 23.57
C ASP A 289 23.44 6.27 22.09
N TRP A 290 24.40 6.09 21.21
CA TRP A 290 24.12 5.97 19.78
C TRP A 290 23.30 4.71 19.42
N ASN A 291 23.32 3.64 20.24
CA ASN A 291 22.46 2.47 20.07
C ASN A 291 20.99 2.83 20.25
N TYR A 292 20.69 3.69 21.23
CA TYR A 292 19.34 4.21 21.44
C TYR A 292 18.85 4.98 20.21
N TRP A 293 19.71 5.83 19.64
CA TRP A 293 19.36 6.57 18.43
C TRP A 293 19.05 5.68 17.24
N LEU A 294 19.91 4.70 16.99
CA LEU A 294 19.67 3.74 15.93
C LEU A 294 18.40 2.92 16.18
N TRP A 295 18.15 2.57 17.45
CA TRP A 295 16.92 1.88 17.81
C TRP A 295 15.69 2.75 17.55
N VAL A 296 15.68 4.02 17.99
CA VAL A 296 14.62 4.98 17.70
C VAL A 296 14.40 5.10 16.18
N GLY A 297 15.48 5.28 15.42
CA GLY A 297 15.43 5.37 13.97
C GLY A 297 14.73 4.19 13.32
N ALA A 298 15.05 2.97 13.76
CA ALA A 298 14.40 1.77 13.24
C ALA A 298 12.90 1.68 13.59
N MET A 299 12.50 2.27 14.71
CA MET A 299 11.11 2.23 15.20
C MET A 299 10.24 3.36 14.65
N LEU A 300 10.82 4.34 13.96
CA LEU A 300 10.03 5.40 13.32
C LEU A 300 8.97 4.82 12.36
N PRO A 301 7.80 5.44 12.27
CA PRO A 301 6.74 5.00 11.38
C PRO A 301 7.17 5.09 9.91
N VAL A 302 6.87 4.08 9.13
CA VAL A 302 7.23 4.02 7.69
C VAL A 302 6.54 5.14 6.88
N ASN A 303 5.37 5.57 7.31
CA ASN A 303 4.61 6.68 6.70
C ASN A 303 5.07 8.06 7.17
N LEU A 304 6.24 8.17 7.79
CA LEU A 304 6.78 9.45 8.22
C LEU A 304 6.98 10.39 7.02
N HIS A 305 6.63 11.66 7.22
CA HIS A 305 6.74 12.68 6.16
C HIS A 305 8.16 12.92 5.66
N SER A 306 9.18 12.55 6.44
CA SER A 306 10.60 12.63 6.07
C SER A 306 11.17 11.34 5.48
N ASN A 307 10.36 10.31 5.24
CA ASN A 307 10.82 9.05 4.67
C ASN A 307 10.94 9.16 3.14
N PHE A 308 12.17 9.07 2.64
CA PHE A 308 12.49 9.12 1.21
C PHE A 308 12.46 7.75 0.51
N THR A 309 12.17 6.68 1.23
CA THR A 309 12.04 5.37 0.58
C THR A 309 10.94 5.43 -0.50
N PRO A 310 11.24 5.05 -1.74
CA PRO A 310 10.25 5.08 -2.82
C PRO A 310 9.04 4.19 -2.48
N THR A 311 7.86 4.67 -2.81
CA THR A 311 6.60 3.95 -2.55
C THR A 311 6.59 2.55 -3.16
N GLN A 312 7.22 2.40 -4.34
CA GLN A 312 7.36 1.10 -5.02
C GLN A 312 8.14 0.09 -4.18
N VAL A 313 9.20 0.53 -3.50
CA VAL A 313 10.03 -0.31 -2.61
C VAL A 313 9.23 -0.70 -1.36
N LEU A 314 8.51 0.26 -0.77
CA LEU A 314 7.66 0.01 0.40
C LEU A 314 6.51 -0.97 0.09
N GLN A 315 5.97 -0.93 -1.12
CA GLN A 315 4.88 -1.80 -1.55
C GLN A 315 5.36 -3.16 -2.09
N ALA A 316 6.65 -3.31 -2.40
CA ALA A 316 7.20 -4.54 -2.96
C ALA A 316 6.87 -5.81 -2.14
N PRO A 317 6.96 -5.84 -0.80
CA PRO A 317 6.58 -7.00 0.00
C PRO A 317 5.10 -7.36 -0.13
N LEU A 318 4.23 -6.33 -0.15
CA LEU A 318 2.79 -6.53 -0.34
C LEU A 318 2.48 -7.06 -1.74
N ARG A 319 3.09 -6.46 -2.75
CA ARG A 319 2.95 -6.89 -4.15
C ARG A 319 3.40 -8.34 -4.32
N ASN A 320 4.56 -8.72 -3.75
CA ASN A 320 5.06 -10.10 -3.81
C ASN A 320 4.12 -11.08 -3.11
N THR A 321 3.54 -10.70 -1.97
CA THR A 321 2.56 -11.52 -1.26
C THR A 321 1.27 -11.66 -2.06
N LEU A 322 0.77 -10.57 -2.64
CA LEU A 322 -0.42 -10.59 -3.51
C LEU A 322 -0.18 -11.41 -4.76
N THR A 323 0.99 -11.30 -5.40
CA THR A 323 1.35 -12.10 -6.57
C THR A 323 1.39 -13.59 -6.22
N LYS A 324 2.02 -13.97 -5.11
CA LYS A 324 2.03 -15.36 -4.62
C LYS A 324 0.62 -15.86 -4.32
N ALA A 325 -0.20 -15.06 -3.66
CA ALA A 325 -1.60 -15.39 -3.37
C ALA A 325 -2.41 -15.57 -4.67
N PHE A 326 -2.20 -14.67 -5.64
CA PHE A 326 -2.86 -14.76 -6.95
C PHE A 326 -2.45 -16.02 -7.71
N VAL A 327 -1.15 -16.34 -7.75
CA VAL A 327 -0.64 -17.57 -8.38
C VAL A 327 -1.21 -18.82 -7.69
N ALA A 328 -1.26 -18.81 -6.35
CA ALA A 328 -1.85 -19.92 -5.59
C ALA A 328 -3.35 -20.07 -5.90
N MET A 329 -4.09 -18.96 -5.95
CA MET A 329 -5.51 -18.97 -6.29
C MET A 329 -5.74 -19.46 -7.73
N LEU A 330 -4.92 -19.02 -8.68
CA LEU A 330 -4.97 -19.49 -10.06
C LEU A 330 -4.72 -21.00 -10.15
N ALA A 331 -3.72 -21.51 -9.43
CA ALA A 331 -3.42 -22.94 -9.36
C ALA A 331 -4.61 -23.74 -8.81
N ILE A 332 -5.25 -23.25 -7.73
CA ILE A 332 -6.44 -23.88 -7.16
C ILE A 332 -7.59 -23.87 -8.19
N PHE A 333 -7.77 -22.76 -8.91
CA PHE A 333 -8.81 -22.66 -9.93
C PHE A 333 -8.59 -23.65 -11.09
N ILE A 334 -7.33 -23.82 -11.52
CA ILE A 334 -6.96 -24.81 -12.55
C ILE A 334 -7.23 -26.25 -12.05
N ILE A 335 -6.80 -26.55 -10.82
CA ILE A 335 -7.05 -27.88 -10.22
C ILE A 335 -8.55 -28.15 -10.12
N PHE A 336 -9.34 -27.17 -9.66
CA PHE A 336 -10.78 -27.31 -9.59
C PHE A 336 -11.42 -27.49 -10.97
N GLY A 337 -10.95 -26.73 -11.97
CA GLY A 337 -11.38 -26.89 -13.37
C GLY A 337 -11.11 -28.30 -13.91
N VAL A 338 -9.90 -28.80 -13.69
CA VAL A 338 -9.54 -30.18 -14.11
C VAL A 338 -10.37 -31.23 -13.37
N ALA A 339 -10.56 -31.05 -12.05
CA ALA A 339 -11.37 -31.96 -11.25
C ALA A 339 -12.85 -31.99 -11.72
N THR A 340 -13.42 -30.82 -11.96
CA THR A 340 -14.81 -30.73 -12.46
C THR A 340 -14.96 -31.33 -13.86
N THR A 341 -14.01 -31.08 -14.76
CA THR A 341 -14.02 -31.70 -16.10
C THR A 341 -13.94 -33.22 -16.00
N SER A 342 -13.04 -33.74 -15.16
CA SER A 342 -12.91 -35.19 -14.95
C SER A 342 -14.18 -35.83 -14.37
N VAL A 343 -14.86 -35.13 -13.44
CA VAL A 343 -16.14 -35.59 -12.90
C VAL A 343 -17.24 -35.59 -13.96
N ILE A 344 -17.29 -34.51 -14.76
CA ILE A 344 -18.26 -34.41 -15.88
C ILE A 344 -18.00 -35.49 -16.93
N GLU A 345 -16.75 -35.73 -17.31
CA GLU A 345 -16.38 -36.78 -18.25
C GLU A 345 -16.75 -38.19 -17.70
N GLY A 346 -16.46 -38.43 -16.44
CA GLY A 346 -16.85 -39.66 -15.75
C GLY A 346 -18.37 -39.85 -15.70
N TYR A 347 -19.11 -38.75 -15.45
CA TYR A 347 -20.58 -38.79 -15.49
C TYR A 347 -21.10 -39.06 -16.91
N LEU A 348 -20.57 -38.35 -17.91
CA LEU A 348 -20.93 -38.55 -19.32
C LEU A 348 -20.60 -39.96 -19.80
N ALA A 349 -19.44 -40.52 -19.40
CA ALA A 349 -19.08 -41.89 -19.75
C ALA A 349 -20.07 -42.91 -19.18
N ARG A 350 -20.49 -42.72 -17.90
CA ARG A 350 -21.53 -43.58 -17.29
C ARG A 350 -22.87 -43.46 -17.99
N HIS A 351 -23.26 -42.23 -18.35
CA HIS A 351 -24.50 -41.99 -19.11
C HIS A 351 -24.45 -42.63 -20.52
N ARG A 352 -23.30 -42.53 -21.21
CA ARG A 352 -23.12 -43.16 -22.50
C ARG A 352 -23.24 -44.71 -22.42
N THR A 353 -22.61 -45.32 -21.42
CA THR A 353 -22.76 -46.77 -21.20
C THR A 353 -24.19 -47.13 -20.84
N ALA A 354 -24.87 -46.35 -20.00
CA ALA A 354 -26.30 -46.58 -19.69
C ALA A 354 -27.19 -46.40 -20.91
N MET A 355 -26.93 -45.42 -21.76
CA MET A 355 -27.66 -45.19 -23.02
C MET A 355 -27.37 -46.36 -24.00
N GLN A 356 -26.13 -46.85 -24.11
CA GLN A 356 -25.80 -48.01 -24.95
C GLN A 356 -26.53 -49.25 -24.49
N THR A 357 -26.57 -49.56 -23.21
CA THR A 357 -27.30 -50.69 -22.66
C THR A 357 -28.83 -50.53 -22.87
N MET A 358 -29.36 -49.33 -22.73
CA MET A 358 -30.77 -49.09 -23.09
C MET A 358 -31.03 -49.23 -24.57
N THR A 359 -30.11 -48.77 -25.43
CA THR A 359 -30.28 -48.93 -26.89
C THR A 359 -30.19 -50.41 -27.30
N GLU A 360 -29.30 -51.19 -26.66
CA GLU A 360 -29.23 -52.64 -26.84
C GLU A 360 -30.51 -53.35 -26.41
N GLN A 361 -31.08 -52.93 -25.26
CA GLN A 361 -32.35 -53.44 -24.77
C GLN A 361 -33.52 -53.08 -25.70
N VAL A 362 -33.57 -51.81 -26.18
CA VAL A 362 -34.57 -51.37 -27.13
C VAL A 362 -34.43 -52.15 -28.48
N THR A 363 -33.19 -52.35 -28.98
CA THR A 363 -32.98 -53.15 -30.20
C THR A 363 -33.38 -54.59 -30.00
N ALA A 364 -33.08 -55.19 -28.87
CA ALA A 364 -33.51 -56.54 -28.54
C ALA A 364 -35.06 -56.64 -28.45
N LEU A 365 -35.69 -55.64 -27.77
CA LEU A 365 -37.15 -55.57 -27.71
C LEU A 365 -37.79 -55.30 -29.07
N GLN A 366 -37.18 -54.51 -29.93
CA GLN A 366 -37.63 -54.28 -31.30
C GLN A 366 -37.51 -55.56 -32.16
N GLN A 367 -36.44 -56.32 -31.97
CA GLN A 367 -36.29 -57.64 -32.63
C GLN A 367 -37.34 -58.63 -32.13
N ASP A 368 -37.61 -58.68 -30.83
CA ASP A 368 -38.70 -59.48 -30.29
C ASP A 368 -40.06 -59.01 -30.79
N HIS A 369 -40.30 -57.68 -30.81
CA HIS A 369 -41.54 -57.11 -31.35
C HIS A 369 -41.71 -57.43 -32.83
N ALA A 370 -40.65 -57.33 -33.65
CA ALA A 370 -40.69 -57.71 -35.06
C ALA A 370 -40.95 -59.21 -35.24
N GLN A 371 -40.45 -60.04 -34.34
CA GLN A 371 -40.79 -61.46 -34.32
C GLN A 371 -42.25 -61.68 -33.94
N TRP A 372 -42.78 -60.92 -32.99
CA TRP A 372 -44.20 -60.97 -32.61
C TRP A 372 -45.11 -60.36 -33.69
N GLU A 373 -44.69 -59.27 -34.36
CA GLU A 373 -45.43 -58.74 -35.53
C GLU A 373 -45.45 -59.70 -36.68
N SER A 374 -44.32 -60.34 -36.96
CA SER A 374 -44.31 -61.38 -38.00
C SER A 374 -45.22 -62.54 -37.68
N ARG A 375 -45.40 -62.87 -36.38
CA ARG A 375 -46.35 -63.86 -35.89
C ARG A 375 -47.78 -63.34 -35.95
N LEU A 376 -47.98 -62.03 -35.64
CA LEU A 376 -49.31 -61.39 -35.70
C LEU A 376 -49.77 -61.12 -37.14
N MET A 377 -48.86 -60.73 -38.06
CA MET A 377 -49.21 -60.60 -39.48
C MET A 377 -49.63 -61.92 -40.09
N SER A 378 -49.23 -63.00 -39.53
CA SER A 378 -49.76 -64.34 -39.92
C SER A 378 -51.14 -64.61 -39.38
N LEU A 379 -51.70 -63.75 -38.50
CA LEU A 379 -52.98 -63.86 -37.85
C LEU A 379 -53.97 -62.73 -38.25
N ASP A 380 -53.49 -61.63 -38.86
CA ASP A 380 -54.29 -60.40 -38.96
C ASP A 380 -54.56 -59.93 -40.41
N THR A 381 -54.95 -60.84 -41.27
CA THR A 381 -55.61 -60.51 -42.51
C THR A 381 -57.03 -60.01 -42.28
N LYS A 382 -57.41 -59.73 -41.06
CA LYS A 382 -58.76 -59.35 -40.70
C LYS A 382 -59.02 -58.04 -39.98
N ARG A 383 -58.01 -57.16 -39.86
CA ARG A 383 -58.17 -55.87 -39.17
C ARG A 383 -57.69 -54.66 -39.91
N GLN A 384 -57.84 -54.63 -41.18
CA GLN A 384 -57.69 -53.39 -41.96
C GLN A 384 -59.04 -52.61 -41.99
N TRP A 385 -59.44 -52.11 -40.87
CA TRP A 385 -60.45 -51.04 -40.84
C TRP A 385 -60.52 -50.47 -39.45
N THR A 386 -59.78 -49.47 -39.22
CA THR A 386 -60.06 -48.33 -38.33
C THR A 386 -58.77 -47.69 -37.95
N GLN A 387 -58.38 -46.66 -38.65
CA GLN A 387 -57.88 -45.44 -37.99
C GLN A 387 -57.26 -44.51 -38.99
N SER A 388 -58.04 -43.84 -39.64
CA SER A 388 -57.72 -42.50 -40.07
C SER A 388 -58.26 -41.60 -38.97
N VAL A 389 -57.44 -41.25 -37.99
CA VAL A 389 -57.66 -40.03 -37.22
C VAL A 389 -56.37 -39.62 -36.58
N SER A 390 -56.06 -38.39 -36.86
CA SER A 390 -55.41 -37.54 -35.97
C SER A 390 -53.96 -37.21 -36.27
N GLU A 391 -53.78 -36.09 -36.34
CA GLU A 391 -53.80 -35.01 -35.38
C GLU A 391 -52.40 -34.44 -35.21
N THR A 392 -52.33 -33.39 -35.72
CA THR A 392 -51.53 -32.19 -35.42
C THR A 392 -50.95 -32.22 -34.02
N THR A 393 -49.70 -32.64 -33.89
CA THR A 393 -48.85 -32.21 -32.79
C THR A 393 -48.11 -30.95 -33.20
N THR A 394 -48.54 -29.86 -32.62
CA THR A 394 -47.82 -28.60 -32.69
C THR A 394 -46.45 -28.75 -32.06
N PRO A 395 -45.39 -28.31 -32.70
CA PRO A 395 -44.03 -28.46 -32.12
C PRO A 395 -43.90 -27.68 -30.80
N GLU A 396 -43.22 -28.27 -29.84
CA GLU A 396 -42.83 -27.58 -28.61
C GLU A 396 -41.83 -26.46 -28.98
N LEU A 397 -42.32 -25.21 -28.95
CA LEU A 397 -41.56 -24.03 -29.34
C LEU A 397 -40.58 -23.54 -28.26
N GLU A 398 -40.74 -23.99 -27.02
CA GLU A 398 -39.96 -23.52 -25.86
C GLU A 398 -38.45 -23.80 -26.01
N GLY A 399 -38.03 -24.98 -26.37
CA GLY A 399 -36.63 -25.34 -26.50
C GLY A 399 -35.90 -24.60 -27.63
N PRO A 400 -36.43 -24.59 -28.85
CA PRO A 400 -35.85 -23.84 -29.96
C PRO A 400 -35.81 -22.33 -29.72
N PHE A 401 -36.81 -21.75 -29.07
CA PHE A 401 -36.82 -20.33 -28.72
C PHE A 401 -35.72 -19.97 -27.67
N LEU A 402 -35.57 -20.75 -26.61
CA LEU A 402 -34.51 -20.54 -25.61
C LEU A 402 -33.10 -20.70 -26.21
N SER A 403 -32.95 -21.63 -27.15
CA SER A 403 -31.69 -21.81 -27.88
C SER A 403 -31.37 -20.58 -28.75
N TYR A 404 -32.35 -20.06 -29.44
CA TYR A 404 -32.21 -18.83 -30.21
C TYR A 404 -31.86 -17.64 -29.28
N MET A 405 -32.57 -17.48 -28.18
CA MET A 405 -32.28 -16.47 -27.16
C MET A 405 -30.86 -16.51 -26.72
N GLY A 406 -30.32 -17.71 -26.39
CA GLY A 406 -28.93 -17.88 -25.98
C GLY A 406 -27.90 -17.41 -27.01
N SER A 407 -28.27 -17.39 -28.30
CA SER A 407 -27.41 -16.95 -29.39
C SER A 407 -27.35 -15.43 -29.60
N ILE A 408 -28.41 -14.72 -29.18
CA ILE A 408 -28.56 -13.27 -29.42
C ILE A 408 -28.42 -12.41 -28.18
N ILE A 409 -28.31 -13.00 -26.96
CA ILE A 409 -28.14 -12.25 -25.73
C ILE A 409 -26.76 -11.54 -25.76
N PRO A 410 -26.75 -10.19 -25.64
CA PRO A 410 -25.50 -9.44 -25.60
C PRO A 410 -24.68 -9.82 -24.35
N THR A 411 -23.36 -9.81 -24.48
CA THR A 411 -22.42 -10.18 -23.37
C THR A 411 -22.54 -9.30 -22.13
N GLN A 412 -23.10 -8.11 -22.26
CA GLN A 412 -23.33 -7.15 -21.16
C GLN A 412 -24.65 -7.38 -20.42
N VAL A 413 -25.52 -8.27 -20.92
CA VAL A 413 -26.82 -8.59 -20.36
C VAL A 413 -26.78 -9.95 -19.68
N ILE A 414 -27.25 -9.99 -18.44
CA ILE A 414 -27.48 -11.23 -17.70
C ILE A 414 -28.96 -11.45 -17.61
N LEU A 415 -29.47 -12.48 -18.30
CA LEU A 415 -30.85 -12.86 -18.21
C LEU A 415 -31.07 -13.66 -16.91
N LEU A 416 -32.02 -13.22 -16.10
CA LEU A 416 -32.32 -13.83 -14.80
C LEU A 416 -33.51 -14.81 -14.91
N LYS A 417 -34.45 -14.49 -15.78
CA LYS A 417 -35.66 -15.29 -16.00
C LYS A 417 -36.12 -15.13 -17.42
N ALA A 418 -36.51 -16.21 -18.06
CA ALA A 418 -37.25 -16.23 -19.32
C ALA A 418 -38.47 -17.08 -19.11
N PHE A 419 -39.64 -16.50 -19.33
CA PHE A 419 -40.92 -17.17 -19.22
C PHE A 419 -41.64 -17.06 -20.54
N VAL A 420 -42.12 -18.19 -21.04
CA VAL A 420 -42.86 -18.29 -22.28
C VAL A 420 -44.14 -19.08 -21.99
N GLU A 421 -45.25 -18.49 -22.22
CA GLU A 421 -46.55 -19.10 -21.95
C GLU A 421 -47.45 -19.04 -23.17
N ARG A 422 -48.10 -20.15 -23.49
CA ARG A 422 -49.06 -20.24 -24.59
C ARG A 422 -50.36 -19.61 -24.17
N THR A 423 -50.84 -18.68 -24.97
CA THR A 423 -52.17 -18.07 -24.82
C THR A 423 -53.07 -18.46 -25.98
N HIS A 424 -54.35 -18.07 -25.93
CA HIS A 424 -55.31 -18.40 -26.97
C HIS A 424 -54.98 -17.79 -28.33
N ASP A 425 -54.26 -16.64 -28.32
CA ASP A 425 -53.97 -15.83 -29.51
C ASP A 425 -52.46 -15.85 -29.90
N GLY A 426 -51.65 -16.73 -29.30
CA GLY A 426 -50.25 -16.80 -29.58
C GLY A 426 -49.41 -17.19 -28.33
N TRP A 427 -48.21 -16.67 -28.22
CA TRP A 427 -47.33 -16.93 -27.11
C TRP A 427 -46.97 -15.62 -26.40
N ASN A 428 -47.06 -15.58 -25.08
CA ASN A 428 -46.55 -14.50 -24.26
C ASN A 428 -45.13 -14.78 -23.85
N VAL A 429 -44.29 -13.77 -23.95
CA VAL A 429 -42.85 -13.83 -23.56
C VAL A 429 -42.59 -12.78 -22.49
N GLU A 430 -42.00 -13.19 -21.38
CA GLU A 430 -41.51 -12.31 -20.32
C GLU A 430 -40.06 -12.63 -20.05
N LEU A 431 -39.16 -11.60 -20.18
CA LEU A 431 -37.73 -11.72 -19.97
C LEU A 431 -37.33 -10.74 -18.90
N GLU A 432 -36.75 -11.26 -17.82
CA GLU A 432 -36.16 -10.42 -16.77
C GLU A 432 -34.64 -10.55 -16.80
N GLY A 433 -33.95 -9.44 -16.68
CA GLY A 433 -32.50 -9.43 -16.71
C GLY A 433 -31.87 -8.25 -15.98
N SER A 434 -30.57 -8.22 -16.00
CA SER A 434 -29.78 -7.13 -15.42
C SER A 434 -28.56 -6.81 -16.27
N THR A 435 -28.08 -5.57 -16.16
CA THR A 435 -26.84 -5.10 -16.79
C THR A 435 -26.07 -4.21 -15.82
N SER A 436 -24.75 -4.25 -15.91
CA SER A 436 -23.82 -3.50 -15.05
C SER A 436 -23.13 -2.35 -15.79
N THR A 437 -23.67 -1.92 -16.91
CA THR A 437 -23.16 -0.79 -17.71
C THR A 437 -23.82 0.52 -17.28
N ASN A 438 -23.35 1.67 -17.78
CA ASN A 438 -24.02 2.95 -17.53
C ASN A 438 -25.40 2.99 -18.25
N LEU A 439 -26.27 3.87 -17.79
CA LEU A 439 -27.67 3.96 -18.30
C LEU A 439 -27.74 4.11 -19.82
N ALA A 440 -26.89 4.97 -20.40
CA ALA A 440 -26.90 5.20 -21.85
C ALA A 440 -26.46 3.96 -22.64
N ALA A 441 -25.44 3.26 -22.18
CA ALA A 441 -25.00 2.01 -22.78
C ALA A 441 -26.02 0.89 -22.57
N THR A 442 -26.67 0.84 -21.40
CA THR A 442 -27.76 -0.11 -21.11
C THR A 442 -28.90 0.05 -22.08
N LEU A 443 -29.38 1.27 -22.31
CA LEU A 443 -30.46 1.55 -23.25
C LEU A 443 -30.07 1.13 -24.67
N LEU A 444 -28.86 1.43 -25.12
CA LEU A 444 -28.39 1.09 -26.45
C LEU A 444 -28.28 -0.43 -26.65
N VAL A 445 -27.76 -1.14 -25.68
CA VAL A 445 -27.60 -2.60 -25.70
C VAL A 445 -28.97 -3.28 -25.69
N LEU A 446 -29.92 -2.77 -24.89
CA LEU A 446 -31.27 -3.33 -24.83
C LEU A 446 -32.07 -3.01 -26.09
N ASP A 447 -31.92 -1.81 -26.68
CA ASP A 447 -32.53 -1.48 -27.97
C ASP A 447 -32.06 -2.44 -29.06
N GLN A 448 -30.77 -2.73 -29.15
CA GLN A 448 -30.24 -3.71 -30.11
C GLN A 448 -30.81 -5.10 -29.87
N PHE A 449 -30.89 -5.52 -28.61
CA PHE A 449 -31.45 -6.82 -28.25
C PHE A 449 -32.91 -6.94 -28.57
N VAL A 450 -33.72 -5.91 -28.28
CA VAL A 450 -35.13 -5.84 -28.63
C VAL A 450 -35.33 -5.89 -30.15
N GLN A 451 -34.48 -5.17 -30.89
CA GLN A 451 -34.52 -5.20 -32.36
C GLN A 451 -34.22 -6.59 -32.92
N GLN A 452 -33.20 -7.28 -32.38
CA GLN A 452 -32.86 -8.64 -32.79
C GLN A 452 -33.99 -9.65 -32.50
N LEU A 453 -34.71 -9.45 -31.39
CA LEU A 453 -35.90 -10.24 -31.06
C LEU A 453 -37.05 -10.01 -32.03
N ALA A 454 -37.28 -8.76 -32.44
CA ALA A 454 -38.32 -8.39 -33.39
C ALA A 454 -38.03 -8.88 -34.81
N ASP A 455 -36.78 -8.74 -35.27
CA ASP A 455 -36.33 -9.13 -36.60
C ASP A 455 -36.01 -10.63 -36.72
N GLY A 456 -36.00 -11.33 -35.60
CA GLY A 456 -35.64 -12.74 -35.52
C GLY A 456 -36.74 -13.70 -36.00
N PRO A 457 -36.46 -15.02 -36.04
CA PRO A 457 -37.37 -16.01 -36.62
C PRO A 457 -38.69 -16.19 -35.85
N TYR A 458 -38.79 -15.65 -34.64
CA TYR A 458 -39.98 -15.75 -33.78
C TYR A 458 -40.80 -14.45 -33.71
N HIS A 459 -40.38 -13.39 -34.40
CA HIS A 459 -41.06 -12.11 -34.51
C HIS A 459 -41.67 -11.63 -33.17
N VAL A 460 -40.79 -11.52 -32.11
CA VAL A 460 -41.24 -11.14 -30.78
C VAL A 460 -41.55 -9.66 -30.74
N SER A 461 -42.82 -9.30 -30.57
CA SER A 461 -43.27 -7.93 -30.39
C SER A 461 -43.28 -7.57 -28.90
N LEU A 462 -42.38 -6.71 -28.45
CA LEU A 462 -42.26 -6.29 -27.06
C LEU A 462 -43.00 -4.96 -26.82
N HIS A 463 -43.56 -4.81 -25.62
CA HIS A 463 -44.16 -3.54 -25.18
C HIS A 463 -43.08 -2.48 -24.93
N GLU A 464 -43.31 -1.23 -25.28
CA GLU A 464 -42.32 -0.14 -25.15
C GLU A 464 -42.08 0.35 -23.71
N ASP A 465 -42.89 -0.09 -22.75
CA ASP A 465 -42.86 0.36 -21.33
C ASP A 465 -41.55 0.06 -20.59
N TRP A 466 -40.70 -0.82 -21.10
CA TRP A 466 -39.44 -1.17 -20.50
C TRP A 466 -38.44 0.00 -20.41
N ARG A 467 -38.51 0.95 -21.37
CA ARG A 467 -37.65 2.14 -21.36
C ARG A 467 -37.99 3.05 -20.19
N ASP A 468 -39.26 3.28 -19.96
CA ASP A 468 -39.76 4.13 -18.86
C ASP A 468 -39.45 3.48 -17.50
N GLN A 469 -39.54 2.17 -17.39
CA GLN A 469 -39.17 1.42 -16.19
C GLN A 469 -37.71 1.57 -15.86
N LEU A 470 -36.79 1.53 -16.81
CA LEU A 470 -35.36 1.74 -16.61
C LEU A 470 -35.03 3.17 -16.18
N LEU A 471 -35.72 4.16 -16.73
CA LEU A 471 -35.51 5.58 -16.41
C LEU A 471 -36.00 5.94 -15.00
N THR A 472 -36.98 5.21 -14.46
CA THR A 472 -37.58 5.45 -13.13
C THR A 472 -36.94 4.60 -12.01
N GLN A 473 -36.09 3.65 -12.34
CA GLN A 473 -35.46 2.79 -11.35
C GLN A 473 -34.46 3.53 -10.45
N THR A 474 -34.61 3.33 -9.14
CA THR A 474 -33.57 3.73 -8.17
C THR A 474 -32.40 2.74 -8.23
N VAL A 475 -31.27 3.17 -8.71
CA VAL A 475 -30.08 2.34 -8.87
C VAL A 475 -29.52 2.00 -7.51
N THR A 476 -29.47 0.73 -7.16
CA THR A 476 -28.79 0.24 -5.97
C THR A 476 -27.35 -0.13 -6.35
N PRO A 477 -26.32 0.60 -5.89
CA PRO A 477 -24.95 0.27 -6.24
C PRO A 477 -24.54 -1.03 -5.52
N ILE A 478 -24.13 -2.02 -6.30
CA ILE A 478 -23.46 -3.22 -5.79
C ILE A 478 -21.99 -3.11 -6.22
N ASN A 479 -21.08 -3.04 -5.27
CA ASN A 479 -19.62 -2.91 -5.51
C ASN A 479 -19.21 -1.72 -6.41
N GLU A 480 -19.77 -0.53 -6.13
CA GLU A 480 -19.50 0.71 -6.87
C GLU A 480 -19.94 0.72 -8.34
N ARG A 481 -20.64 -0.30 -8.82
CA ARG A 481 -21.19 -0.33 -10.18
C ARG A 481 -22.70 -0.28 -10.15
N PRO A 482 -23.34 0.56 -10.98
CA PRO A 482 -24.78 0.60 -11.08
C PRO A 482 -25.29 -0.70 -11.71
N LEU A 483 -26.28 -1.33 -11.08
CA LEU A 483 -26.97 -2.50 -11.62
C LEU A 483 -28.38 -2.09 -12.06
N TYR A 484 -28.64 -2.16 -13.35
CA TYR A 484 -29.97 -1.89 -13.92
C TYR A 484 -30.70 -3.20 -14.16
N ARG A 485 -31.92 -3.34 -13.62
CA ARG A 485 -32.81 -4.47 -13.90
C ARG A 485 -33.81 -4.06 -14.93
N PHE A 486 -34.15 -4.96 -15.78
CA PHE A 486 -35.20 -4.75 -16.80
C PHE A 486 -36.15 -5.92 -16.88
N THR A 487 -37.38 -5.65 -17.30
CA THR A 487 -38.39 -6.66 -17.61
C THR A 487 -38.96 -6.33 -18.98
N LEU A 488 -38.79 -7.25 -19.92
CA LEU A 488 -39.34 -7.14 -21.26
C LEU A 488 -40.56 -8.06 -21.37
N LYS A 489 -41.71 -7.52 -21.69
CA LYS A 489 -42.95 -8.27 -21.89
C LYS A 489 -43.43 -8.06 -23.30
N GLY A 490 -43.94 -9.13 -23.92
CA GLY A 490 -44.44 -9.07 -25.27
C GLY A 490 -45.11 -10.35 -25.75
N THR A 491 -45.41 -10.37 -27.01
CA THR A 491 -46.04 -11.51 -27.66
C THR A 491 -45.20 -12.00 -28.81
N MET A 492 -45.29 -13.29 -29.10
CA MET A 492 -44.58 -13.97 -30.18
C MET A 492 -45.62 -14.63 -31.09
N SER A 493 -45.47 -14.41 -32.38
CA SER A 493 -46.36 -14.95 -33.42
C SER A 493 -45.70 -16.06 -34.21
#